data_2742ccf32b239648a9e6925dd989fcb0
#
_entry.id   2742ccf32b239648a9e6925dd989fcb0
#
_cell.length_a   1.000
_cell.length_b   1.000
_cell.length_c   1.000
_cell.angle_alpha   90.00
_cell.angle_beta   90.00
_cell.angle_gamma   90.00
#
_symmetry.space_group_name_H-M   'P 1'
#
loop_
_entity.id
_entity.type
_entity.pdbx_description
1 polymer ?
#
loop_
_entity_poly.entity_id
_entity_poly.type
_entity_poly.pdbx_seq_one_letter_code
_entity_poly.pdbx_strand_id
1 'polypeptide(L)'
;MSLKKHWWNSKTPYVGKHKLDKRIEKNLELVEKFIKIGVPRKQIIISGHSCGGLLTLMLLSAYPEKVGGGISYMQACFGKLSKSYKVKKVGPEKALEKFAKKYPGPAQLRAKQINNIKQSDNVPVLAFTHPKDKWEGLLSDWLEEVPGVKRIVISEDYKIKGKSCVVKGDDWQENVSARKNPGHEMNQGLCFQYYNPEILNFIASRLK
;
A
#
# COMPACT_ATOMS: atom_id res chain seq x y z
N MET A 1 -0.78 -10.62 27.70
CA MET A 1 0.51 -10.88 27.04
C MET A 1 0.53 -10.26 25.66
N SER A 2 1.39 -9.27 25.42
CA SER A 2 1.39 -8.51 24.16
C SER A 2 2.13 -9.27 23.07
N LEU A 3 1.38 -9.87 22.13
CA LEU A 3 1.86 -10.54 20.91
C LEU A 3 2.68 -9.61 19.96
N LYS A 4 2.73 -8.30 20.26
CA LYS A 4 3.37 -7.30 19.40
C LYS A 4 4.89 -7.32 19.35
N LYS A 5 5.56 -7.84 20.37
CA LYS A 5 7.05 -7.80 20.47
C LYS A 5 7.77 -8.93 19.76
N HIS A 6 7.18 -10.11 19.66
CA HIS A 6 7.86 -11.30 19.14
C HIS A 6 7.88 -11.40 17.61
N TRP A 7 6.85 -10.85 16.93
CA TRP A 7 6.71 -10.97 15.48
C TRP A 7 7.87 -10.34 14.69
N TRP A 8 8.32 -9.14 15.08
CA TRP A 8 9.38 -8.41 14.37
C TRP A 8 10.80 -8.96 14.59
N ASN A 9 10.99 -9.75 15.61
CA ASN A 9 12.29 -10.32 16.01
C ASN A 9 12.37 -11.83 15.82
N SER A 10 11.33 -12.46 15.27
CA SER A 10 11.30 -13.90 15.08
C SER A 10 12.29 -14.34 14.01
N LYS A 11 13.18 -15.25 14.37
CA LYS A 11 14.03 -16.00 13.44
C LYS A 11 13.27 -17.15 12.77
N THR A 12 12.08 -17.46 13.26
CA THR A 12 11.22 -18.52 12.72
C THR A 12 10.20 -17.97 11.73
N PRO A 13 9.81 -18.76 10.71
CA PRO A 13 8.70 -18.40 9.82
C PRO A 13 7.44 -18.09 10.62
N TYR A 14 6.65 -17.13 10.13
CA TYR A 14 5.37 -16.82 10.74
C TYR A 14 4.39 -17.98 10.51
N VAL A 15 3.92 -18.57 11.59
CA VAL A 15 2.93 -19.65 11.58
C VAL A 15 1.58 -19.09 12.02
N GLY A 16 0.54 -19.30 11.22
CA GLY A 16 -0.83 -18.86 11.50
C GLY A 16 -1.31 -17.70 10.64
N LYS A 17 -2.54 -17.22 10.91
CA LYS A 17 -3.13 -16.08 10.18
C LYS A 17 -2.47 -14.76 10.60
N HIS A 18 -1.89 -14.06 9.64
CA HIS A 18 -1.38 -12.70 9.84
C HIS A 18 -2.52 -11.72 10.08
N LYS A 19 -2.21 -10.59 10.74
CA LYS A 19 -3.20 -9.54 11.01
C LYS A 19 -3.90 -9.00 9.77
N LEU A 20 -3.22 -9.01 8.61
CA LEU A 20 -3.82 -8.58 7.33
C LEU A 20 -4.86 -9.58 6.84
N ASP A 21 -4.61 -10.90 6.99
CA ASP A 21 -5.57 -11.93 6.61
C ASP A 21 -6.88 -11.78 7.40
N LYS A 22 -6.79 -11.54 8.71
CA LYS A 22 -7.96 -11.25 9.55
C LYS A 22 -8.70 -9.97 9.14
N ARG A 23 -7.95 -8.95 8.67
CA ARG A 23 -8.55 -7.71 8.17
C ARG A 23 -9.22 -7.91 6.82
N ILE A 24 -8.68 -8.77 5.95
CA ILE A 24 -9.33 -9.15 4.68
C ILE A 24 -10.68 -9.79 5.00
N GLU A 25 -10.74 -10.77 5.90
CA GLU A 25 -11.99 -11.42 6.32
C GLU A 25 -13.03 -10.38 6.79
N LYS A 26 -12.61 -9.43 7.63
CA LYS A 26 -13.50 -8.37 8.12
C LYS A 26 -13.97 -7.40 7.03
N ASN A 27 -13.12 -7.08 6.06
CA ASN A 27 -13.52 -6.26 4.91
C ASN A 27 -14.52 -7.02 4.02
N LEU A 28 -14.32 -8.32 3.80
CA LEU A 28 -15.27 -9.13 3.05
C LEU A 28 -16.63 -9.23 3.76
N GLU A 29 -16.64 -9.40 5.08
CA GLU A 29 -17.88 -9.34 5.87
C GLU A 29 -18.62 -8.01 5.69
N LEU A 30 -17.87 -6.89 5.64
CA LEU A 30 -18.45 -5.57 5.40
C LEU A 30 -19.00 -5.43 3.97
N VAL A 31 -18.25 -5.90 2.98
CA VAL A 31 -18.70 -5.95 1.57
C VAL A 31 -20.02 -6.71 1.45
N GLU A 32 -20.12 -7.89 2.06
CA GLU A 32 -21.35 -8.68 2.02
C GLU A 32 -22.55 -7.97 2.68
N LYS A 33 -22.30 -7.12 3.71
CA LYS A 33 -23.38 -6.27 4.28
C LYS A 33 -23.89 -5.25 3.28
N PHE A 34 -23.01 -4.58 2.52
CA PHE A 34 -23.43 -3.63 1.48
C PHE A 34 -24.20 -4.33 0.36
N ILE A 35 -23.77 -5.51 -0.04
CA ILE A 35 -24.47 -6.30 -1.06
C ILE A 35 -25.89 -6.68 -0.58
N LYS A 36 -26.04 -7.10 0.67
CA LYS A 36 -27.34 -7.46 1.26
C LYS A 36 -28.34 -6.30 1.27
N ILE A 37 -27.88 -5.06 1.36
CA ILE A 37 -28.75 -3.87 1.27
C ILE A 37 -28.90 -3.33 -0.14
N GLY A 38 -28.46 -4.08 -1.16
CA GLY A 38 -28.70 -3.78 -2.57
C GLY A 38 -27.57 -3.03 -3.30
N VAL A 39 -26.41 -2.80 -2.67
CA VAL A 39 -25.27 -2.16 -3.37
C VAL A 39 -24.64 -3.18 -4.32
N PRO A 40 -24.58 -2.90 -5.63
CA PRO A 40 -23.93 -3.77 -6.60
C PRO A 40 -22.42 -3.92 -6.32
N ARG A 41 -21.85 -5.11 -6.44
CA ARG A 41 -20.42 -5.37 -6.21
C ARG A 41 -19.51 -4.41 -6.98
N LYS A 42 -19.83 -4.13 -8.24
CA LYS A 42 -19.08 -3.20 -9.09
C LYS A 42 -19.00 -1.78 -8.54
N GLN A 43 -19.96 -1.37 -7.70
CA GLN A 43 -19.99 -0.03 -7.10
C GLN A 43 -19.22 0.04 -5.78
N ILE A 44 -18.70 -1.08 -5.29
CA ILE A 44 -17.90 -1.12 -4.05
C ILE A 44 -16.43 -0.99 -4.44
N ILE A 45 -15.80 0.12 -4.04
CA ILE A 45 -14.37 0.36 -4.21
C ILE A 45 -13.71 0.34 -2.84
N ILE A 46 -12.70 -0.51 -2.69
CA ILE A 46 -11.92 -0.59 -1.45
C ILE A 46 -10.71 0.32 -1.56
N SER A 47 -10.44 1.11 -0.53
CA SER A 47 -9.23 1.92 -0.50
C SER A 47 -8.45 1.75 0.80
N GLY A 48 -7.14 1.94 0.71
CA GLY A 48 -6.29 1.85 1.88
C GLY A 48 -4.96 2.57 1.74
N HIS A 49 -4.47 3.07 2.87
CA HIS A 49 -3.17 3.73 2.99
C HIS A 49 -2.21 2.87 3.81
N SER A 50 -0.93 2.90 3.46
CA SER A 50 0.12 2.20 4.21
C SER A 50 -0.13 0.68 4.25
N CYS A 51 -0.22 0.07 5.43
CA CYS A 51 -0.64 -1.34 5.58
C CYS A 51 -2.03 -1.61 4.99
N GLY A 52 -2.92 -0.60 4.97
CA GLY A 52 -4.21 -0.69 4.30
C GLY A 52 -4.07 -0.77 2.78
N GLY A 53 -3.11 -0.05 2.20
CA GLY A 53 -2.79 -0.15 0.77
C GLY A 53 -2.32 -1.55 0.38
N LEU A 54 -1.42 -2.16 1.15
CA LEU A 54 -1.02 -3.55 0.92
C LEU A 54 -2.20 -4.51 1.10
N LEU A 55 -3.07 -4.28 2.10
CA LEU A 55 -4.28 -5.07 2.31
C LEU A 55 -5.23 -4.98 1.11
N THR A 56 -5.40 -3.79 0.52
CA THR A 56 -6.21 -3.62 -0.70
C THR A 56 -5.69 -4.48 -1.84
N LEU A 57 -4.37 -4.47 -2.09
CA LEU A 57 -3.73 -5.32 -3.09
C LEU A 57 -3.95 -6.82 -2.79
N MET A 58 -3.72 -7.24 -1.55
CA MET A 58 -3.92 -8.64 -1.13
C MET A 58 -5.37 -9.10 -1.25
N LEU A 59 -6.34 -8.24 -0.91
CA LEU A 59 -7.75 -8.57 -1.02
C LEU A 59 -8.14 -8.77 -2.48
N LEU A 60 -7.75 -7.83 -3.37
CA LEU A 60 -8.12 -7.90 -4.78
C LEU A 60 -7.31 -8.94 -5.57
N SER A 61 -6.14 -9.33 -5.08
CA SER A 61 -5.43 -10.47 -5.65
C SER A 61 -6.07 -11.82 -5.35
N ALA A 62 -6.69 -11.94 -4.16
CA ALA A 62 -7.34 -13.17 -3.74
C ALA A 62 -8.83 -13.25 -4.13
N TYR A 63 -9.50 -12.11 -4.27
CA TYR A 63 -10.95 -12.00 -4.47
C TYR A 63 -11.32 -10.86 -5.43
N PRO A 64 -10.81 -10.85 -6.67
CA PRO A 64 -11.01 -9.75 -7.61
C PRO A 64 -12.48 -9.53 -7.99
N GLU A 65 -13.30 -10.57 -7.89
CA GLU A 65 -14.73 -10.55 -8.22
C GLU A 65 -15.63 -10.03 -7.09
N LYS A 66 -15.11 -9.87 -5.90
CA LYS A 66 -15.92 -9.47 -4.72
C LYS A 66 -16.29 -8.00 -4.70
N VAL A 67 -15.53 -7.16 -5.37
CA VAL A 67 -15.74 -5.71 -5.43
C VAL A 67 -15.40 -5.15 -6.81
N GLY A 68 -15.74 -3.90 -7.09
CA GLY A 68 -15.47 -3.26 -8.38
C GLY A 68 -13.99 -2.98 -8.61
N GLY A 69 -13.21 -2.73 -7.57
CA GLY A 69 -11.79 -2.45 -7.67
C GLY A 69 -11.21 -1.87 -6.38
N GLY A 70 -9.96 -1.45 -6.43
CA GLY A 70 -9.28 -0.89 -5.27
C GLY A 70 -8.39 0.30 -5.55
N ILE A 71 -8.13 1.11 -4.52
CA ILE A 71 -7.18 2.21 -4.56
C ILE A 71 -6.18 2.02 -3.43
N SER A 72 -4.91 1.85 -3.78
CA SER A 72 -3.82 1.65 -2.83
C SER A 72 -2.96 2.89 -2.73
N TYR A 73 -2.79 3.43 -1.54
CA TYR A 73 -1.96 4.59 -1.29
C TYR A 73 -0.72 4.21 -0.50
N MET A 74 0.47 4.47 -1.06
CA MET A 74 1.77 4.31 -0.40
C MET A 74 1.84 3.01 0.42
N GLN A 75 1.57 1.88 -0.24
CA GLN A 75 1.51 0.56 0.39
C GLN A 75 2.80 0.25 1.14
N ALA A 76 2.73 0.12 2.44
CA ALA A 76 3.88 -0.16 3.29
C ALA A 76 3.45 -0.83 4.58
N CYS A 77 3.70 -2.12 4.72
CA CYS A 77 3.45 -2.82 5.98
C CYS A 77 4.74 -3.23 6.70
N PHE A 78 5.84 -3.20 5.99
CA PHE A 78 7.19 -3.49 6.48
C PHE A 78 8.04 -2.21 6.53
N GLY A 79 7.43 -1.10 6.90
CA GLY A 79 7.92 0.26 6.72
C GLY A 79 9.26 0.61 7.36
N LYS A 80 9.75 -0.20 8.30
CA LYS A 80 11.11 -0.02 8.83
C LYS A 80 12.19 -0.49 7.86
N LEU A 81 11.85 -1.28 6.85
CA LEU A 81 12.78 -1.84 5.89
C LEU A 81 13.59 -0.74 5.19
N SER A 82 12.94 0.14 4.47
CA SER A 82 13.59 1.19 3.71
C SER A 82 14.41 2.15 4.60
N LYS A 83 13.82 2.59 5.72
CA LYS A 83 14.49 3.49 6.66
C LYS A 83 15.70 2.87 7.34
N SER A 84 15.58 1.61 7.79
CA SER A 84 16.62 0.94 8.57
C SER A 84 17.81 0.53 7.71
N TYR A 85 17.60 0.27 6.41
CA TYR A 85 18.63 -0.27 5.53
C TYR A 85 19.10 0.72 4.47
N LYS A 86 18.68 1.98 4.55
CA LYS A 86 19.15 3.06 3.67
C LYS A 86 19.03 2.67 2.18
N VAL A 87 17.86 2.20 1.75
CA VAL A 87 17.61 1.71 0.39
C VAL A 87 18.15 2.67 -0.68
N LYS A 88 17.93 3.99 -0.53
CA LYS A 88 18.47 5.00 -1.45
C LYS A 88 20.00 4.94 -1.60
N LYS A 89 20.73 4.52 -0.55
CA LYS A 89 22.20 4.47 -0.55
C LYS A 89 22.75 3.14 -1.04
N VAL A 90 22.10 2.04 -0.66
CA VAL A 90 22.65 0.68 -0.92
C VAL A 90 21.94 -0.04 -2.07
N GLY A 91 20.83 0.48 -2.54
CA GLY A 91 19.96 -0.15 -3.53
C GLY A 91 18.92 -1.10 -2.91
N PRO A 92 17.84 -1.40 -3.66
CA PRO A 92 16.74 -2.25 -3.21
C PRO A 92 17.19 -3.67 -2.81
N GLU A 93 17.91 -4.34 -3.67
CA GLU A 93 18.37 -5.74 -3.47
C GLU A 93 19.17 -5.89 -2.18
N LYS A 94 20.22 -5.09 -2.04
CA LYS A 94 21.10 -5.13 -0.86
C LYS A 94 20.40 -4.77 0.44
N ALA A 95 19.37 -3.90 0.37
CA ALA A 95 18.54 -3.58 1.52
C ALA A 95 17.65 -4.75 1.90
N LEU A 96 17.06 -5.45 0.93
CA LEU A 96 16.24 -6.66 1.15
C LEU A 96 17.06 -7.81 1.72
N GLU A 97 18.27 -8.06 1.22
CA GLU A 97 19.21 -9.05 1.77
C GLU A 97 19.52 -8.77 3.24
N LYS A 98 19.90 -7.54 3.57
CA LYS A 98 20.17 -7.13 4.96
C LYS A 98 18.95 -7.28 5.85
N PHE A 99 17.77 -6.97 5.33
CA PHE A 99 16.51 -7.14 6.04
C PHE A 99 16.23 -8.63 6.31
N ALA A 100 16.38 -9.48 5.30
CA ALA A 100 16.18 -10.91 5.41
C ALA A 100 17.16 -11.55 6.42
N LYS A 101 18.42 -11.13 6.39
CA LYS A 101 19.42 -11.62 7.37
C LYS A 101 19.05 -11.25 8.80
N LYS A 102 18.51 -10.05 9.03
CA LYS A 102 18.20 -9.58 10.39
C LYS A 102 16.80 -9.97 10.86
N TYR A 103 15.84 -10.03 9.94
CA TYR A 103 14.43 -10.31 10.23
C TYR A 103 13.86 -11.34 9.24
N PRO A 104 14.33 -12.61 9.31
CA PRO A 104 13.96 -13.63 8.32
C PRO A 104 12.44 -13.88 8.26
N GLY A 105 11.74 -13.94 9.38
CA GLY A 105 10.30 -14.16 9.41
C GLY A 105 9.50 -13.05 8.69
N PRO A 106 9.69 -11.77 9.07
CA PRO A 106 9.07 -10.65 8.32
C PRO A 106 9.46 -10.57 6.84
N ALA A 107 10.71 -10.90 6.48
CA ALA A 107 11.15 -10.91 5.09
C ALA A 107 10.45 -12.00 4.27
N GLN A 108 10.35 -13.21 4.80
CA GLN A 108 9.63 -14.32 4.18
C GLN A 108 8.14 -14.00 4.01
N LEU A 109 7.51 -13.42 5.04
CA LEU A 109 6.12 -13.02 4.96
C LEU A 109 5.90 -11.97 3.88
N ARG A 110 6.75 -10.94 3.81
CA ARG A 110 6.70 -9.92 2.77
C ARG A 110 6.82 -10.54 1.38
N ALA A 111 7.83 -11.37 1.18
CA ALA A 111 8.06 -12.06 -0.09
C ALA A 111 6.86 -12.92 -0.49
N LYS A 112 6.31 -13.72 0.43
CA LYS A 112 5.11 -14.52 0.19
C LYS A 112 3.91 -13.67 -0.22
N GLN A 113 3.64 -12.57 0.48
CA GLN A 113 2.51 -11.68 0.17
C GLN A 113 2.66 -11.05 -1.21
N ILE A 114 3.85 -10.53 -1.54
CA ILE A 114 4.12 -9.92 -2.86
C ILE A 114 4.02 -10.99 -3.97
N ASN A 115 4.60 -12.16 -3.78
CA ASN A 115 4.54 -13.24 -4.77
C ASN A 115 3.10 -13.69 -5.02
N ASN A 116 2.27 -13.83 -3.99
CA ASN A 116 0.86 -14.16 -4.16
C ASN A 116 0.12 -13.09 -4.98
N ILE A 117 0.41 -11.81 -4.75
CA ILE A 117 -0.18 -10.70 -5.52
C ILE A 117 0.28 -10.76 -6.99
N LYS A 118 1.57 -11.00 -7.25
CA LYS A 118 2.16 -11.07 -8.60
C LYS A 118 1.65 -12.27 -9.41
N GLN A 119 1.29 -13.35 -8.74
CA GLN A 119 0.77 -14.57 -9.38
C GLN A 119 -0.74 -14.50 -9.71
N SER A 120 -1.42 -13.41 -9.35
CA SER A 120 -2.83 -13.24 -9.67
C SER A 120 -3.02 -12.82 -11.12
N ASP A 121 -4.04 -13.37 -11.79
CA ASP A 121 -4.33 -13.08 -13.19
C ASP A 121 -4.78 -11.63 -13.42
N ASN A 122 -5.43 -11.03 -12.43
CA ASN A 122 -5.90 -9.64 -12.50
C ASN A 122 -6.13 -9.05 -11.11
N VAL A 123 -5.44 -7.94 -10.84
CA VAL A 123 -5.59 -7.17 -9.60
C VAL A 123 -6.05 -5.75 -9.94
N PRO A 124 -7.38 -5.50 -10.01
CA PRO A 124 -7.94 -4.23 -10.47
C PRO A 124 -7.72 -3.10 -9.44
N VAL A 125 -6.49 -2.62 -9.35
CA VAL A 125 -6.07 -1.61 -8.36
C VAL A 125 -5.37 -0.43 -9.03
N LEU A 126 -5.79 0.79 -8.65
CA LEU A 126 -5.03 2.02 -8.87
C LEU A 126 -4.08 2.21 -7.68
N ALA A 127 -2.77 2.12 -7.91
CA ALA A 127 -1.76 2.20 -6.87
C ALA A 127 -0.94 3.49 -6.96
N PHE A 128 -0.93 4.28 -5.91
CA PHE A 128 -0.10 5.48 -5.79
C PHE A 128 1.15 5.18 -4.98
N THR A 129 2.31 5.58 -5.51
CA THR A 129 3.61 5.46 -4.85
C THR A 129 4.36 6.79 -4.90
N HIS A 130 5.27 7.00 -3.97
CA HIS A 130 6.08 8.22 -3.93
C HIS A 130 7.56 7.87 -3.70
N PRO A 131 8.50 8.37 -4.51
CA PRO A 131 9.92 8.02 -4.41
C PRO A 131 10.59 8.53 -3.12
N LYS A 132 9.99 9.51 -2.45
CA LYS A 132 10.43 9.97 -1.12
C LYS A 132 9.75 9.26 0.04
N ASP A 133 8.85 8.29 -0.20
CA ASP A 133 8.36 7.44 0.87
C ASP A 133 9.51 6.59 1.42
N LYS A 134 9.94 6.95 2.64
CA LYS A 134 11.09 6.31 3.31
C LYS A 134 10.81 4.88 3.74
N TRP A 135 9.55 4.43 3.67
CA TRP A 135 9.20 3.09 4.12
C TRP A 135 9.28 2.06 3.01
N GLU A 136 8.51 2.18 1.96
CA GLU A 136 8.55 1.22 0.84
C GLU A 136 8.51 1.87 -0.55
N GLY A 137 8.58 3.21 -0.65
CA GLY A 137 8.48 3.88 -1.95
C GLY A 137 9.51 3.43 -2.98
N LEU A 138 10.77 3.24 -2.55
CA LEU A 138 11.85 2.74 -3.40
C LEU A 138 11.84 1.21 -3.60
N LEU A 139 10.87 0.51 -3.04
CA LEU A 139 10.72 -0.94 -3.09
C LEU A 139 9.39 -1.35 -3.73
N SER A 140 8.74 -0.44 -4.45
CA SER A 140 7.38 -0.61 -4.98
C SER A 140 7.36 -0.96 -6.48
N ASP A 141 8.50 -1.12 -7.13
CA ASP A 141 8.58 -1.38 -8.58
C ASP A 141 7.95 -2.71 -8.97
N TRP A 142 7.88 -3.67 -8.03
CA TRP A 142 7.17 -4.93 -8.22
C TRP A 142 5.68 -4.77 -8.60
N LEU A 143 5.08 -3.60 -8.34
CA LEU A 143 3.69 -3.32 -8.75
C LEU A 143 3.51 -3.28 -10.26
N GLU A 144 4.55 -2.97 -11.02
CA GLU A 144 4.53 -2.93 -12.49
C GLU A 144 4.45 -4.34 -13.10
N GLU A 145 4.81 -5.35 -12.30
CA GLU A 145 4.74 -6.76 -12.70
C GLU A 145 3.39 -7.41 -12.37
N VAL A 146 2.45 -6.67 -11.74
CA VAL A 146 1.15 -7.20 -11.30
C VAL A 146 0.09 -6.92 -12.35
N PRO A 147 -0.50 -7.95 -12.98
CA PRO A 147 -1.56 -7.76 -13.96
C PRO A 147 -2.77 -7.00 -13.38
N GLY A 148 -3.27 -6.01 -14.11
CA GLY A 148 -4.41 -5.19 -13.70
C GLY A 148 -4.11 -4.05 -12.73
N VAL A 149 -2.91 -3.97 -12.16
CA VAL A 149 -2.49 -2.81 -11.37
C VAL A 149 -2.08 -1.66 -12.29
N LYS A 150 -2.70 -0.51 -12.09
CA LYS A 150 -2.24 0.76 -12.66
C LYS A 150 -1.45 1.52 -11.60
N ARG A 151 -0.13 1.57 -11.73
CA ARG A 151 0.74 2.34 -10.82
C ARG A 151 0.85 3.78 -11.27
N ILE A 152 0.71 4.71 -10.34
CA ILE A 152 1.04 6.13 -10.49
C ILE A 152 2.17 6.47 -9.53
N VAL A 153 3.29 6.89 -10.07
CA VAL A 153 4.40 7.44 -9.29
C VAL A 153 4.18 8.94 -9.14
N ILE A 154 3.98 9.41 -7.91
CA ILE A 154 3.78 10.82 -7.63
C ILE A 154 5.07 11.58 -7.87
N SER A 155 5.03 12.58 -8.76
CA SER A 155 6.21 13.39 -9.09
C SER A 155 6.62 14.29 -7.93
N GLU A 156 7.93 14.39 -7.69
CA GLU A 156 8.49 15.32 -6.70
C GLU A 156 8.35 16.79 -7.11
N ASP A 157 8.32 17.06 -8.42
CA ASP A 157 8.28 18.42 -8.98
C ASP A 157 6.86 18.94 -9.14
N TYR A 158 5.90 18.14 -8.70
CA TYR A 158 4.51 18.49 -8.86
C TYR A 158 4.14 19.73 -8.03
N LYS A 159 3.59 20.75 -8.70
CA LYS A 159 3.17 22.01 -8.05
C LYS A 159 1.69 22.28 -8.34
N ILE A 160 0.92 22.60 -7.29
CA ILE A 160 -0.41 23.20 -7.42
C ILE A 160 -0.32 24.68 -7.06
N LYS A 161 -0.80 25.56 -7.95
CA LYS A 161 -0.76 27.00 -7.74
C LYS A 161 0.62 27.52 -7.29
N GLY A 162 1.69 27.00 -7.89
CA GLY A 162 3.07 27.38 -7.57
C GLY A 162 3.66 26.76 -6.29
N LYS A 163 2.86 26.08 -5.48
CA LYS A 163 3.35 25.40 -4.28
C LYS A 163 3.73 23.95 -4.58
N SER A 164 4.92 23.53 -4.10
CA SER A 164 5.35 22.13 -4.22
C SER A 164 4.41 21.19 -3.50
N CYS A 165 4.02 20.11 -4.16
CA CYS A 165 3.26 19.02 -3.56
C CYS A 165 4.07 18.09 -2.65
N VAL A 166 5.36 18.33 -2.55
CA VAL A 166 6.14 17.77 -1.45
C VAL A 166 5.71 18.52 -0.19
N VAL A 167 4.98 17.83 0.67
CA VAL A 167 4.55 18.38 1.96
C VAL A 167 5.80 18.80 2.74
N LYS A 168 6.02 20.11 2.82
CA LYS A 168 6.98 20.70 3.75
C LYS A 168 6.31 20.77 5.12
N GLY A 169 7.08 20.57 6.18
CA GLY A 169 6.58 20.40 7.56
C GLY A 169 5.63 21.47 8.08
N ASP A 170 5.62 22.65 7.49
CA ASP A 170 4.81 23.79 7.95
C ASP A 170 3.32 23.67 7.59
N ASP A 171 2.96 22.89 6.56
CA ASP A 171 1.57 22.68 6.17
C ASP A 171 0.86 21.61 7.02
N TRP A 172 1.60 20.94 7.94
CA TRP A 172 1.13 19.77 8.70
C TRP A 172 1.52 19.87 10.18
N GLN A 173 1.27 21.02 10.78
CA GLN A 173 1.70 21.31 12.15
C GLN A 173 1.26 20.28 13.19
N GLU A 174 0.19 19.52 12.93
CA GLU A 174 -0.37 18.55 13.86
C GLU A 174 0.05 17.09 13.59
N ASN A 175 0.51 16.75 12.38
CA ASN A 175 0.85 15.36 12.05
C ASN A 175 2.35 15.09 12.09
N VAL A 176 2.81 14.54 13.22
CA VAL A 176 4.22 14.15 13.44
C VAL A 176 4.70 13.10 12.43
N SER A 177 3.82 12.24 11.93
CA SER A 177 4.15 11.19 10.96
C SER A 177 4.48 11.80 9.60
N ALA A 178 3.68 12.75 9.13
CA ALA A 178 3.90 13.47 7.88
C ALA A 178 5.24 14.21 7.87
N ARG A 179 5.61 14.85 8.97
CA ARG A 179 6.92 15.51 9.11
C ARG A 179 8.11 14.56 8.99
N LYS A 180 7.95 13.30 9.41
CA LYS A 180 9.02 12.28 9.37
C LYS A 180 9.12 11.58 8.03
N ASN A 181 8.01 11.41 7.34
CA ASN A 181 7.93 10.71 6.06
C ASN A 181 6.87 11.35 5.14
N PRO A 182 7.11 12.56 4.64
CA PRO A 182 6.12 13.29 3.86
C PRO A 182 5.66 12.54 2.61
N GLY A 183 6.54 11.82 1.93
CA GLY A 183 6.17 11.00 0.78
C GLY A 183 5.15 9.89 1.10
N HIS A 184 5.15 9.40 2.34
CA HIS A 184 4.19 8.40 2.79
C HIS A 184 2.80 8.97 3.08
N GLU A 185 2.73 10.22 3.48
CA GLU A 185 1.49 10.89 3.90
C GLU A 185 0.88 11.78 2.81
N MET A 186 1.39 11.69 1.58
CA MET A 186 0.94 12.53 0.45
C MET A 186 -0.55 12.45 0.16
N ASN A 187 -1.21 11.34 0.45
CA ASN A 187 -2.65 11.16 0.26
C ASN A 187 -3.52 12.02 1.20
N GLN A 188 -2.92 12.65 2.21
CA GLN A 188 -3.62 13.50 3.18
C GLN A 188 -3.53 14.98 2.81
N GLY A 189 -2.73 15.35 1.81
CA GLY A 189 -2.47 16.73 1.42
C GLY A 189 -3.39 17.28 0.34
N LEU A 190 -3.51 18.61 0.30
CA LEU A 190 -4.22 19.33 -0.77
C LEU A 190 -3.73 18.94 -2.15
N CYS A 191 -2.47 18.60 -2.29
CA CYS A 191 -1.86 18.15 -3.52
C CYS A 191 -2.43 16.85 -4.06
N PHE A 192 -3.02 16.03 -3.20
CA PHE A 192 -3.62 14.78 -3.64
C PHE A 192 -4.87 15.01 -4.49
N GLN A 193 -5.55 16.15 -4.35
CA GLN A 193 -6.69 16.54 -5.18
C GLN A 193 -6.35 16.58 -6.67
N TYR A 194 -5.08 16.76 -7.02
CA TYR A 194 -4.64 16.71 -8.40
C TYR A 194 -4.88 15.35 -9.07
N TYR A 195 -4.80 14.28 -8.29
CA TYR A 195 -5.04 12.94 -8.79
C TYR A 195 -6.51 12.52 -8.77
N ASN A 196 -7.44 13.46 -8.44
CA ASN A 196 -8.87 13.18 -8.51
C ASN A 196 -9.33 12.75 -9.90
N PRO A 197 -8.86 13.33 -11.02
CA PRO A 197 -9.24 12.86 -12.37
C PRO A 197 -8.86 11.39 -12.57
N GLU A 198 -7.67 10.97 -12.18
CA GLU A 198 -7.21 9.59 -12.32
C GLU A 198 -8.04 8.64 -11.46
N ILE A 199 -8.38 9.05 -10.23
CA ILE A 199 -9.22 8.29 -9.32
C ILE A 199 -10.62 8.14 -9.89
N LEU A 200 -11.24 9.26 -10.34
CA LEU A 200 -12.59 9.26 -10.89
C LEU A 200 -12.67 8.44 -12.19
N ASN A 201 -11.68 8.57 -13.07
CA ASN A 201 -11.58 7.79 -14.30
C ASN A 201 -11.43 6.29 -14.01
N PHE A 202 -10.59 5.93 -13.01
CA PHE A 202 -10.47 4.54 -12.59
C PHE A 202 -11.81 4.02 -12.07
N ILE A 203 -12.46 4.72 -11.15
CA ILE A 203 -13.77 4.33 -10.60
C ILE A 203 -14.79 4.18 -11.74
N ALA A 204 -14.92 5.18 -12.62
CA ALA A 204 -15.84 5.14 -13.76
C ALA A 204 -15.60 3.96 -14.69
N SER A 205 -14.34 3.58 -14.91
CA SER A 205 -13.98 2.40 -15.71
C SER A 205 -14.42 1.08 -15.09
N ARG A 206 -14.60 1.05 -13.77
CA ARG A 206 -15.02 -0.15 -13.02
C ARG A 206 -16.53 -0.29 -12.90
N LEU A 207 -17.27 0.79 -13.11
CA LEU A 207 -18.75 0.79 -13.05
C LEU A 207 -19.41 0.26 -14.33
N LYS A 208 -18.67 0.23 -15.42
CA LYS A 208 -19.12 -0.34 -16.70
C LYS A 208 -19.09 -1.87 -16.60
#